data_cc56a6520b153fa13c74465f428952d3
#
_entry.id   cc56a6520b153fa13c74465f428952d3
#
_cell.length_a   1.000
_cell.length_b   1.000
_cell.length_c   1.000
_cell.angle_alpha   90.00
_cell.angle_beta   90.00
_cell.angle_gamma   90.00
#
_symmetry.space_group_name_H-M   'P 1'
#
loop_
_entity.id
_entity.type
_entity.pdbx_description
1 polymer ?
#
loop_
_entity_poly.entity_id
_entity_poly.type
_entity_poly.pdbx_seq_one_letter_code
_entity_poly.pdbx_strand_id
1 'polypeptide(L)'
;MIKSKFSSNAIFLGFFSCFWGIIGLIMIFKGLKIYSLKIEETLILSLLMVIFYFLIIILKYIRIVKIDKKFLTYYSLLCPFGKTIFLDEYIGKITIQETGSSGSYEVVYLVNKQNKTAFKIMGLHYKNFDEMKKAIALPEIKKHLSAKEYFQLLFTGVLDLSKVQNKKSSEFSINKFLGIFITIALIVFLIGMLIKVFTKFMS
;
A
#
# COMPACT_ATOMS: atom_id res chain seq x y z
N MET A 1 -26.10 7.29 -6.11
CA MET A 1 -25.15 6.31 -5.54
C MET A 1 -24.22 5.78 -6.64
N ILE A 2 -22.91 5.88 -6.47
CA ILE A 2 -21.91 5.34 -7.41
C ILE A 2 -21.22 4.16 -6.73
N LYS A 3 -21.10 3.03 -7.46
CA LYS A 3 -20.40 1.82 -7.02
C LYS A 3 -19.10 1.67 -7.80
N SER A 4 -18.02 1.35 -7.13
CA SER A 4 -16.73 1.09 -7.76
C SER A 4 -16.80 -0.10 -8.73
N LYS A 5 -16.09 0.03 -9.85
CA LYS A 5 -15.88 -1.04 -10.84
C LYS A 5 -14.38 -1.34 -10.88
N PHE A 6 -13.97 -2.52 -10.49
CA PHE A 6 -12.56 -2.89 -10.48
C PHE A 6 -11.93 -2.87 -11.87
N SER A 7 -10.68 -2.44 -11.92
CA SER A 7 -9.81 -2.64 -13.07
C SER A 7 -9.39 -4.12 -13.16
N SER A 8 -9.03 -4.59 -14.37
CA SER A 8 -8.52 -5.96 -14.56
C SER A 8 -7.26 -6.19 -13.73
N ASN A 9 -6.41 -5.18 -13.62
CA ASN A 9 -5.19 -5.24 -12.81
C ASN A 9 -5.49 -5.41 -11.32
N ALA A 10 -6.51 -4.74 -10.78
CA ALA A 10 -6.90 -4.89 -9.39
C ALA A 10 -7.47 -6.29 -9.08
N ILE A 11 -8.23 -6.85 -10.01
CA ILE A 11 -8.77 -8.22 -9.89
C ILE A 11 -7.61 -9.21 -9.89
N PHE A 12 -6.71 -9.11 -10.88
CA PHE A 12 -5.53 -9.97 -10.96
C PHE A 12 -4.66 -9.87 -9.70
N LEU A 13 -4.36 -8.64 -9.25
CA LEU A 13 -3.56 -8.40 -8.05
C LEU A 13 -4.22 -8.98 -6.80
N GLY A 14 -5.54 -8.89 -6.67
CA GLY A 14 -6.31 -9.49 -5.59
C GLY A 14 -6.18 -11.01 -5.56
N PHE A 15 -6.42 -11.69 -6.68
CA PHE A 15 -6.24 -13.13 -6.79
C PHE A 15 -4.82 -13.57 -6.53
N PHE A 16 -3.84 -12.91 -7.14
CA PHE A 16 -2.42 -13.18 -6.94
C PHE A 16 -2.03 -13.06 -5.47
N SER A 17 -2.47 -11.97 -4.80
CA SER A 17 -2.16 -11.75 -3.38
C SER A 17 -2.80 -12.80 -2.48
N CYS A 18 -4.05 -13.22 -2.74
CA CYS A 18 -4.69 -14.29 -1.99
C CYS A 18 -3.97 -15.63 -2.18
N PHE A 19 -3.63 -15.99 -3.41
CA PHE A 19 -2.94 -17.25 -3.74
C PHE A 19 -1.59 -17.34 -3.02
N TRP A 20 -0.73 -16.34 -3.19
CA TRP A 20 0.58 -16.30 -2.54
C TRP A 20 0.49 -16.12 -1.03
N GLY A 21 -0.54 -15.44 -0.54
CA GLY A 21 -0.83 -15.33 0.89
C GLY A 21 -1.11 -16.69 1.53
N ILE A 22 -1.92 -17.54 0.88
CA ILE A 22 -2.21 -18.90 1.35
C ILE A 22 -0.94 -19.75 1.35
N ILE A 23 -0.15 -19.72 0.26
CA ILE A 23 1.12 -20.46 0.18
C ILE A 23 2.08 -20.00 1.28
N GLY A 24 2.22 -18.68 1.47
CA GLY A 24 3.06 -18.11 2.52
C GLY A 24 2.66 -18.57 3.92
N LEU A 25 1.36 -18.57 4.23
CA LEU A 25 0.85 -19.09 5.49
C LEU A 25 1.21 -20.57 5.70
N ILE A 26 1.01 -21.41 4.68
CA ILE A 26 1.34 -22.85 4.76
C ILE A 26 2.84 -23.04 5.04
N MET A 27 3.70 -22.26 4.38
CA MET A 27 5.16 -22.33 4.56
C MET A 27 5.58 -21.86 5.96
N ILE A 28 4.96 -20.77 6.48
CA ILE A 28 5.22 -20.27 7.84
C ILE A 28 4.83 -21.33 8.87
N PHE A 29 3.64 -21.94 8.75
CA PHE A 29 3.19 -22.98 9.69
C PHE A 29 4.06 -24.23 9.64
N LYS A 30 4.58 -24.61 8.48
CA LYS A 30 5.54 -25.72 8.34
C LYS A 30 6.88 -25.35 8.98
N GLY A 31 7.40 -24.15 8.73
CA GLY A 31 8.67 -23.65 9.30
C GLY A 31 8.64 -23.57 10.83
N LEU A 32 7.54 -23.07 11.41
CA LEU A 32 7.39 -22.95 12.87
C LEU A 32 7.36 -24.30 13.62
N LYS A 33 7.08 -25.41 12.92
CA LYS A 33 7.13 -26.76 13.52
C LYS A 33 8.54 -27.35 13.64
N ILE A 34 9.54 -26.72 13.04
CA ILE A 34 10.92 -27.19 13.04
C ILE A 34 11.64 -26.50 14.21
N TYR A 35 11.82 -27.20 15.31
CA TYR A 35 12.44 -26.68 16.56
C TYR A 35 13.92 -26.30 16.44
N SER A 36 14.59 -26.62 15.33
CA SER A 36 15.99 -26.26 15.07
C SER A 36 16.13 -25.73 13.65
N LEU A 37 15.73 -24.47 13.43
CA LEU A 37 15.94 -23.81 12.15
C LEU A 37 17.43 -23.49 11.97
N LYS A 38 18.00 -23.92 10.87
CA LYS A 38 19.31 -23.44 10.42
C LYS A 38 19.22 -21.95 10.04
N ILE A 39 20.33 -21.24 10.10
CA ILE A 39 20.39 -19.80 9.75
C ILE A 39 19.75 -19.52 8.39
N GLU A 40 20.01 -20.38 7.39
CA GLU A 40 19.43 -20.26 6.04
C GLU A 40 17.91 -20.33 6.05
N GLU A 41 17.33 -21.26 6.80
CA GLU A 41 15.87 -21.44 6.93
C GLU A 41 15.23 -20.25 7.65
N THR A 42 15.91 -19.69 8.65
CA THR A 42 15.47 -18.49 9.37
C THR A 42 15.44 -17.27 8.44
N LEU A 43 16.45 -17.11 7.56
CA LEU A 43 16.49 -16.03 6.58
C LEU A 43 15.36 -16.17 5.54
N ILE A 44 15.10 -17.37 5.03
CA ILE A 44 14.00 -17.63 4.11
C ILE A 44 12.66 -17.33 4.77
N LEU A 45 12.46 -17.77 6.01
CA LEU A 45 11.24 -17.52 6.77
C LEU A 45 11.02 -16.03 7.00
N SER A 46 12.07 -15.28 7.35
CA SER A 46 11.98 -13.83 7.54
C SER A 46 11.62 -13.10 6.24
N LEU A 47 12.18 -13.50 5.11
CA LEU A 47 11.84 -12.96 3.80
C LEU A 47 10.37 -13.24 3.43
N LEU A 48 9.89 -14.46 3.68
CA LEU A 48 8.49 -14.82 3.47
C LEU A 48 7.54 -13.98 4.33
N MET A 49 7.90 -13.71 5.59
CA MET A 49 7.11 -12.83 6.47
C MET A 49 7.00 -11.41 5.92
N VAL A 50 8.11 -10.86 5.39
CA VAL A 50 8.10 -9.53 4.75
C VAL A 50 7.20 -9.52 3.52
N ILE A 51 7.31 -10.52 2.64
CA ILE A 51 6.46 -10.64 1.45
C ILE A 51 4.99 -10.74 1.88
N PHE A 52 4.68 -11.56 2.87
CA PHE A 52 3.32 -11.73 3.39
C PHE A 52 2.75 -10.42 3.95
N TYR A 53 3.56 -9.66 4.67
CA TYR A 53 3.17 -8.33 5.16
C TYR A 53 2.78 -7.39 4.01
N PHE A 54 3.57 -7.34 2.92
CA PHE A 54 3.23 -6.55 1.74
C PHE A 54 1.93 -7.01 1.06
N LEU A 55 1.69 -8.32 0.97
CA LEU A 55 0.44 -8.85 0.43
C LEU A 55 -0.78 -8.41 1.24
N ILE A 56 -0.69 -8.41 2.57
CA ILE A 56 -1.76 -7.90 3.46
C ILE A 56 -2.01 -6.42 3.18
N ILE A 57 -0.96 -5.60 3.02
CA ILE A 57 -1.12 -4.18 2.69
C ILE A 57 -1.86 -4.00 1.36
N ILE A 58 -1.52 -4.77 0.33
CA ILE A 58 -2.19 -4.72 -0.97
C ILE A 58 -3.67 -5.05 -0.80
N LEU A 59 -4.00 -6.15 -0.14
CA LEU A 59 -5.38 -6.58 0.10
C LEU A 59 -6.20 -5.57 0.90
N LYS A 60 -5.56 -4.84 1.81
CA LYS A 60 -6.20 -3.75 2.56
C LYS A 60 -6.72 -2.64 1.66
N TYR A 61 -6.07 -2.38 0.52
CA TYR A 61 -6.42 -1.28 -0.38
C TYR A 61 -7.32 -1.70 -1.55
N ILE A 62 -7.49 -3.00 -1.80
CA ILE A 62 -8.47 -3.49 -2.77
C ILE A 62 -9.84 -3.53 -2.08
N ARG A 63 -10.70 -2.56 -2.40
CA ARG A 63 -11.99 -2.35 -1.73
C ARG A 63 -13.11 -2.16 -2.74
N ILE A 64 -14.28 -2.71 -2.45
CA ILE A 64 -15.52 -2.30 -3.12
C ILE A 64 -16.00 -1.04 -2.42
N VAL A 65 -16.12 0.06 -3.15
CA VAL A 65 -16.52 1.35 -2.60
C VAL A 65 -17.86 1.74 -3.20
N LYS A 66 -18.80 2.15 -2.34
CA LYS A 66 -20.09 2.74 -2.71
C LYS A 66 -20.10 4.17 -2.18
N ILE A 67 -20.36 5.14 -3.06
CA ILE A 67 -20.37 6.56 -2.71
C ILE A 67 -21.77 7.10 -2.91
N ASP A 68 -22.30 7.71 -1.88
CA ASP A 68 -23.52 8.51 -1.89
C ASP A 68 -23.21 9.96 -1.52
N LYS A 69 -24.19 10.86 -1.59
CA LYS A 69 -23.98 12.29 -1.34
C LYS A 69 -23.46 12.59 0.09
N LYS A 70 -23.86 11.79 1.08
CA LYS A 70 -23.54 12.01 2.50
C LYS A 70 -22.58 11.00 3.09
N PHE A 71 -22.44 9.82 2.49
CA PHE A 71 -21.63 8.75 3.06
C PHE A 71 -20.91 7.92 1.98
N LEU A 72 -19.84 7.30 2.39
CA LEU A 72 -19.06 6.35 1.62
C LEU A 72 -19.01 5.04 2.40
N THR A 73 -19.46 3.96 1.77
CA THR A 73 -19.37 2.61 2.35
C THR A 73 -18.35 1.80 1.58
N TYR A 74 -17.47 1.09 2.29
CA TYR A 74 -16.50 0.23 1.65
C TYR A 74 -16.49 -1.17 2.27
N TYR A 75 -16.16 -2.15 1.43
CA TYR A 75 -15.98 -3.55 1.77
C TYR A 75 -14.58 -3.98 1.31
N SER A 76 -13.89 -4.76 2.10
CA SER A 76 -12.59 -5.35 1.74
C SER A 76 -12.49 -6.75 2.31
N LEU A 77 -11.46 -7.51 1.93
CA LEU A 77 -11.21 -8.82 2.51
C LEU A 77 -11.06 -8.75 4.05
N LEU A 78 -10.42 -7.67 4.54
CA LEU A 78 -10.22 -7.44 5.99
C LEU A 78 -11.45 -6.81 6.68
N CYS A 79 -12.45 -6.37 5.92
CA CYS A 79 -13.69 -5.77 6.42
C CYS A 79 -14.87 -6.24 5.58
N PRO A 80 -15.24 -7.54 5.65
CA PRO A 80 -16.27 -8.14 4.79
C PRO A 80 -17.67 -7.59 5.07
N PHE A 81 -17.96 -7.19 6.30
CA PHE A 81 -19.25 -6.61 6.70
C PHE A 81 -19.42 -5.15 6.27
N GLY A 82 -18.36 -4.55 5.71
CA GLY A 82 -18.34 -3.16 5.29
C GLY A 82 -18.17 -2.16 6.44
N LYS A 83 -17.73 -0.97 6.08
CA LYS A 83 -17.65 0.18 6.99
C LYS A 83 -18.16 1.40 6.29
N THR A 84 -19.01 2.17 6.97
CA THR A 84 -19.53 3.44 6.48
C THR A 84 -18.77 4.61 7.08
N ILE A 85 -18.45 5.56 6.22
CA ILE A 85 -17.76 6.81 6.54
C ILE A 85 -18.74 7.93 6.20
N PHE A 86 -19.00 8.83 7.13
CA PHE A 86 -19.81 10.03 6.89
C PHE A 86 -18.94 11.14 6.34
N LEU A 87 -19.30 11.68 5.18
CA LEU A 87 -18.49 12.68 4.49
C LEU A 87 -18.47 14.04 5.19
N ASP A 88 -19.44 14.33 6.05
CA ASP A 88 -19.50 15.53 6.91
C ASP A 88 -18.45 15.54 8.03
N GLU A 89 -17.84 14.40 8.33
CA GLU A 89 -16.70 14.29 9.24
C GLU A 89 -15.38 14.74 8.60
N TYR A 90 -15.39 15.00 7.28
CA TYR A 90 -14.21 15.35 6.50
C TYR A 90 -14.29 16.79 6.01
N ILE A 91 -13.16 17.49 6.09
CA ILE A 91 -13.05 18.89 5.66
C ILE A 91 -12.69 19.03 4.19
N GLY A 92 -12.18 17.96 3.58
CA GLY A 92 -11.77 18.00 2.19
C GLY A 92 -11.14 16.68 1.71
N LYS A 93 -10.66 16.72 0.47
CA LYS A 93 -9.90 15.64 -0.14
C LYS A 93 -8.59 16.20 -0.72
N ILE A 94 -7.55 15.39 -0.74
CA ILE A 94 -6.29 15.68 -1.42
C ILE A 94 -6.07 14.64 -2.51
N THR A 95 -5.76 15.10 -3.73
CA THR A 95 -5.41 14.22 -4.85
C THR A 95 -3.92 14.27 -5.06
N ILE A 96 -3.28 13.10 -5.07
CA ILE A 96 -1.85 12.94 -5.27
C ILE A 96 -1.63 12.08 -6.50
N GLN A 97 -0.68 12.47 -7.33
CA GLN A 97 -0.27 11.69 -8.49
C GLN A 97 0.84 10.74 -8.07
N GLU A 98 0.59 9.45 -8.16
CA GLU A 98 1.57 8.40 -7.89
C GLU A 98 2.05 7.80 -9.22
N THR A 99 3.34 7.49 -9.31
CA THR A 99 3.94 6.86 -10.50
C THR A 99 4.27 5.41 -10.17
N GLY A 100 3.64 4.49 -10.88
CA GLY A 100 3.93 3.05 -10.80
C GLY A 100 4.63 2.54 -12.05
N SER A 101 4.87 1.23 -12.10
CA SER A 101 5.45 0.55 -13.26
C SER A 101 4.59 0.66 -14.53
N SER A 102 3.28 0.82 -14.36
CA SER A 102 2.29 0.91 -15.45
C SER A 102 1.95 2.36 -15.84
N GLY A 103 2.69 3.36 -15.34
CA GLY A 103 2.43 4.76 -15.58
C GLY A 103 1.98 5.53 -14.34
N SER A 104 1.49 6.74 -14.57
CA SER A 104 1.03 7.64 -13.51
C SER A 104 -0.47 7.42 -13.24
N TYR A 105 -0.85 7.38 -11.98
CA TYR A 105 -2.24 7.28 -11.55
C TYR A 105 -2.53 8.19 -10.36
N GLU A 106 -3.77 8.60 -10.24
CA GLU A 106 -4.21 9.46 -9.13
C GLU A 106 -4.64 8.63 -7.92
N VAL A 107 -4.42 9.21 -6.74
CA VAL A 107 -4.89 8.68 -5.47
C VAL A 107 -5.59 9.79 -4.71
N VAL A 108 -6.80 9.53 -4.25
CA VAL A 108 -7.59 10.44 -3.43
C VAL A 108 -7.49 10.02 -1.97
N TYR A 109 -7.15 10.97 -1.12
CA TYR A 109 -7.20 10.82 0.34
C TYR A 109 -8.26 11.75 0.91
N LEU A 110 -9.11 11.24 1.80
CA LEU A 110 -10.04 12.06 2.58
C LEU A 110 -9.33 12.65 3.79
N VAL A 111 -9.58 13.91 4.09
CA VAL A 111 -8.97 14.64 5.19
C VAL A 111 -10.02 14.93 6.24
N ASN A 112 -9.81 14.44 7.45
CA ASN A 112 -10.74 14.63 8.56
C ASN A 112 -10.62 16.04 9.20
N LYS A 113 -11.52 16.35 10.13
CA LYS A 113 -11.54 17.63 10.87
C LYS A 113 -10.27 17.91 11.69
N GLN A 114 -9.45 16.89 11.91
CA GLN A 114 -8.16 17.04 12.61
C GLN A 114 -6.99 17.29 11.64
N ASN A 115 -7.28 17.63 10.37
CA ASN A 115 -6.29 17.78 9.28
C ASN A 115 -5.44 16.52 9.01
N LYS A 116 -5.95 15.33 9.33
CA LYS A 116 -5.27 14.06 9.05
C LYS A 116 -5.93 13.34 7.90
N THR A 117 -5.11 12.74 7.04
CA THR A 117 -5.62 11.80 6.02
C THR A 117 -6.14 10.55 6.71
N ALA A 118 -7.32 10.06 6.33
CA ALA A 118 -7.97 8.94 7.02
C ALA A 118 -8.45 7.83 6.08
N PHE A 119 -8.72 8.13 4.81
CA PHE A 119 -9.19 7.14 3.85
C PHE A 119 -8.54 7.35 2.49
N LYS A 120 -8.13 6.25 1.84
CA LYS A 120 -7.41 6.24 0.56
C LYS A 120 -8.22 5.51 -0.51
N ILE A 121 -8.35 6.12 -1.69
CA ILE A 121 -8.92 5.51 -2.91
C ILE A 121 -7.86 5.60 -4.00
N MET A 122 -7.40 4.46 -4.51
CA MET A 122 -6.35 4.37 -5.53
C MET A 122 -6.98 4.26 -6.92
N GLY A 123 -6.68 5.20 -7.82
CA GLY A 123 -7.19 5.21 -9.18
C GLY A 123 -6.83 3.96 -9.97
N LEU A 124 -5.66 3.39 -9.73
CA LEU A 124 -5.21 2.13 -10.36
C LEU A 124 -6.18 0.97 -10.18
N HIS A 125 -6.96 0.96 -9.10
CA HIS A 125 -7.86 -0.14 -8.77
C HIS A 125 -9.22 -0.06 -9.49
N TYR A 126 -9.62 1.10 -10.02
CA TYR A 126 -10.98 1.30 -10.49
C TYR A 126 -11.05 1.85 -11.91
N LYS A 127 -11.88 1.22 -12.75
CA LYS A 127 -12.16 1.70 -14.12
C LYS A 127 -12.94 3.02 -14.14
N ASN A 128 -13.78 3.24 -13.11
CA ASN A 128 -14.63 4.42 -12.99
C ASN A 128 -14.15 5.40 -11.90
N PHE A 129 -12.83 5.52 -11.74
CA PHE A 129 -12.24 6.35 -10.69
C PHE A 129 -12.63 7.83 -10.78
N ASP A 130 -12.66 8.40 -11.98
CA ASP A 130 -13.04 9.81 -12.20
C ASP A 130 -14.48 10.10 -11.77
N GLU A 131 -15.41 9.17 -12.04
CA GLU A 131 -16.79 9.27 -11.57
C GLU A 131 -16.84 9.22 -10.03
N MET A 132 -16.07 8.32 -9.43
CA MET A 132 -15.97 8.20 -7.97
C MET A 132 -15.39 9.47 -7.35
N LYS A 133 -14.30 10.00 -7.93
CA LYS A 133 -13.64 11.24 -7.47
C LYS A 133 -14.60 12.44 -7.51
N LYS A 134 -15.39 12.56 -8.59
CA LYS A 134 -16.42 13.61 -8.75
C LYS A 134 -17.58 13.45 -7.77
N ALA A 135 -17.97 12.19 -7.47
CA ALA A 135 -19.06 11.92 -6.53
C ALA A 135 -18.72 12.28 -5.07
N ILE A 136 -17.45 12.32 -4.73
CA ILE A 136 -16.99 12.81 -3.43
C ILE A 136 -17.07 14.34 -3.46
N ALA A 137 -18.21 14.88 -2.99
CA ALA A 137 -18.51 16.32 -2.98
C ALA A 137 -17.77 17.07 -1.85
N LEU A 138 -16.47 16.81 -1.71
CA LEU A 138 -15.59 17.50 -0.75
C LEU A 138 -14.65 18.46 -1.49
N PRO A 139 -14.30 19.61 -0.87
CA PRO A 139 -13.37 20.57 -1.46
C PRO A 139 -11.98 19.93 -1.65
N GLU A 140 -11.30 20.32 -2.72
CA GLU A 140 -9.94 19.87 -3.01
C GLU A 140 -8.95 20.72 -2.20
N ILE A 141 -8.15 20.06 -1.37
CA ILE A 141 -7.07 20.67 -0.61
C ILE A 141 -5.79 20.57 -1.43
N LYS A 142 -5.31 21.72 -1.94
CA LYS A 142 -4.06 21.77 -2.72
C LYS A 142 -2.87 21.87 -1.75
N LYS A 143 -2.09 20.81 -1.62
CA LYS A 143 -0.83 20.79 -0.88
C LYS A 143 0.24 20.03 -1.64
N HIS A 144 1.47 20.57 -1.63
CA HIS A 144 2.64 19.87 -2.15
C HIS A 144 3.28 19.08 -1.00
N LEU A 145 3.46 17.79 -1.20
CA LEU A 145 4.09 16.89 -0.22
C LEU A 145 5.58 16.78 -0.49
N SER A 146 6.39 16.90 0.55
CA SER A 146 7.81 16.55 0.51
C SER A 146 7.98 15.02 0.37
N ALA A 147 9.18 14.57 -0.03
CA ALA A 147 9.49 13.14 -0.14
C ALA A 147 9.20 12.39 1.18
N LYS A 148 9.58 12.97 2.33
CA LYS A 148 9.34 12.39 3.65
C LYS A 148 7.85 12.21 3.96
N GLU A 149 7.04 13.22 3.68
CA GLU A 149 5.59 13.20 3.89
C GLU A 149 4.90 12.21 2.96
N TYR A 150 5.36 12.13 1.72
CA TYR A 150 4.90 11.14 0.77
C TYR A 150 5.19 9.71 1.25
N PHE A 151 6.41 9.44 1.75
CA PHE A 151 6.74 8.15 2.35
C PHE A 151 5.88 7.82 3.56
N GLN A 152 5.73 8.76 4.47
CA GLN A 152 4.86 8.59 5.62
C GLN A 152 3.45 8.20 5.16
N LEU A 153 2.89 8.92 4.18
CA LEU A 153 1.57 8.65 3.64
C LEU A 153 1.47 7.26 2.98
N LEU A 154 2.50 6.86 2.23
CA LEU A 154 2.56 5.56 1.56
C LEU A 154 2.53 4.39 2.56
N PHE A 155 3.34 4.45 3.61
CA PHE A 155 3.48 3.37 4.57
C PHE A 155 2.40 3.35 5.66
N THR A 156 2.04 4.51 6.18
CA THR A 156 1.06 4.59 7.28
C THR A 156 -0.37 4.84 6.80
N GLY A 157 -0.54 5.42 5.62
CA GLY A 157 -1.82 5.92 5.11
C GLY A 157 -2.34 7.16 5.87
N VAL A 158 -1.57 7.68 6.82
CA VAL A 158 -1.94 8.81 7.67
C VAL A 158 -0.89 9.91 7.60
N LEU A 159 -1.31 11.11 7.24
CA LEU A 159 -0.48 12.31 7.22
C LEU A 159 -1.22 13.45 7.92
N ASP A 160 -0.53 14.15 8.79
CA ASP A 160 -1.04 15.37 9.44
C ASP A 160 -0.72 16.58 8.56
N LEU A 161 -1.71 17.07 7.85
CA LEU A 161 -1.57 18.18 6.92
C LEU A 161 -1.32 19.53 7.60
N SER A 162 -1.57 19.65 8.90
CA SER A 162 -1.25 20.87 9.64
C SER A 162 0.26 21.10 9.75
N LYS A 163 1.04 20.02 9.73
CA LYS A 163 2.51 20.01 9.84
C LYS A 163 3.22 20.08 8.49
N VAL A 164 2.47 19.94 7.39
CA VAL A 164 3.02 19.97 6.03
C VAL A 164 3.38 21.41 5.66
N GLN A 165 4.67 21.69 5.52
CA GLN A 165 5.16 22.97 5.03
C GLN A 165 4.98 23.05 3.51
N ASN A 166 4.48 24.23 3.02
CA ASN A 166 4.32 24.50 1.59
C ASN A 166 5.68 24.76 0.90
N LYS A 167 6.65 23.84 1.05
CA LYS A 167 7.89 23.90 0.29
C LYS A 167 7.68 23.25 -1.08
N LYS A 168 8.13 23.92 -2.15
CA LYS A 168 8.22 23.34 -3.49
C LYS A 168 9.01 22.02 -3.39
N SER A 169 8.33 20.90 -3.49
CA SER A 169 8.99 19.59 -3.43
C SER A 169 9.57 19.25 -4.80
N SER A 170 10.79 18.72 -4.81
CA SER A 170 11.30 17.98 -5.97
C SER A 170 10.36 16.81 -6.25
N GLU A 171 9.98 16.59 -7.49
CA GLU A 171 9.16 15.46 -7.92
C GLU A 171 9.75 14.16 -7.38
N PHE A 172 8.99 13.50 -6.52
CA PHE A 172 9.39 12.22 -5.96
C PHE A 172 8.97 11.09 -6.89
N SER A 173 9.95 10.35 -7.42
CA SER A 173 9.70 9.18 -8.25
C SER A 173 9.77 7.90 -7.42
N ILE A 174 8.65 7.16 -7.37
CA ILE A 174 8.57 5.82 -6.76
C ILE A 174 9.62 4.88 -7.36
N ASN A 175 9.95 5.06 -8.66
CA ASN A 175 10.97 4.25 -9.34
C ASN A 175 12.36 4.39 -8.69
N LYS A 176 12.72 5.59 -8.20
CA LYS A 176 13.98 5.79 -7.46
C LYS A 176 13.97 5.03 -6.14
N PHE A 177 12.83 5.02 -5.44
CA PHE A 177 12.73 4.30 -4.17
C PHE A 177 12.72 2.79 -4.37
N LEU A 178 11.95 2.30 -5.34
CA LEU A 178 11.95 0.87 -5.69
C LEU A 178 13.35 0.41 -6.09
N GLY A 179 14.08 1.24 -6.84
CA GLY A 179 15.49 1.02 -7.18
C GLY A 179 16.38 0.88 -5.93
N ILE A 180 16.25 1.79 -4.97
CA ILE A 180 17.00 1.73 -3.71
C ILE A 180 16.64 0.46 -2.92
N PHE A 181 15.35 0.12 -2.82
CA PHE A 181 14.90 -1.08 -2.10
C PHE A 181 15.41 -2.37 -2.74
N ILE A 182 15.35 -2.47 -4.08
CA ILE A 182 15.89 -3.61 -4.83
C ILE A 182 17.41 -3.70 -4.63
N THR A 183 18.11 -2.56 -4.65
CA THR A 183 19.57 -2.53 -4.42
C THR A 183 19.93 -3.02 -3.03
N ILE A 184 19.21 -2.59 -1.99
CA ILE A 184 19.41 -3.06 -0.61
C ILE A 184 19.14 -4.57 -0.53
N ALA A 185 18.05 -5.06 -1.13
CA ALA A 185 17.73 -6.49 -1.14
C ALA A 185 18.80 -7.33 -1.83
N LEU A 186 19.35 -6.83 -2.95
CA LEU A 186 20.47 -7.47 -3.66
C LEU A 186 21.75 -7.49 -2.83
N ILE A 187 22.08 -6.40 -2.13
CA ILE A 187 23.25 -6.33 -1.25
C ILE A 187 23.11 -7.35 -0.11
N VAL A 188 21.95 -7.43 0.54
CA VAL A 188 21.69 -8.42 1.61
C VAL A 188 21.82 -9.85 1.08
N PHE A 189 21.29 -10.11 -0.11
CA PHE A 189 21.42 -11.41 -0.77
C PHE A 189 22.88 -11.77 -1.10
N LEU A 190 23.65 -10.83 -1.64
CA LEU A 190 25.08 -11.02 -1.94
C LEU A 190 25.90 -11.26 -0.67
N ILE A 191 25.63 -10.52 0.42
CA ILE A 191 26.28 -10.76 1.71
C ILE A 191 25.98 -12.17 2.22
N GLY A 192 24.72 -12.61 2.13
CA GLY A 192 24.33 -13.98 2.50
C GLY A 192 25.06 -15.06 1.68
N MET A 193 25.22 -14.85 0.36
CA MET A 193 26.00 -15.75 -0.50
C MET A 193 27.49 -15.77 -0.12
N LEU A 194 28.09 -14.60 0.15
CA LEU A 194 29.49 -14.50 0.57
C LEU A 194 29.73 -15.24 1.88
N ILE A 195 28.87 -15.07 2.88
CA ILE A 195 28.95 -15.79 4.15
C ILE A 195 28.90 -17.31 3.89
N LYS A 196 28.02 -17.78 3.01
CA LYS A 196 27.91 -19.22 2.66
C LYS A 196 29.16 -19.76 2.01
N VAL A 197 29.77 -18.98 1.10
CA VAL A 197 31.04 -19.36 0.45
C VAL A 197 32.17 -19.42 1.47
N PHE A 198 32.28 -18.41 2.36
CA PHE A 198 33.32 -18.38 3.41
C PHE A 198 33.19 -19.53 4.40
N THR A 199 31.96 -19.84 4.87
CA THR A 199 31.75 -20.97 5.80
C THR A 199 32.11 -22.31 5.16
N LYS A 200 31.90 -22.47 3.84
CA LYS A 200 32.27 -23.71 3.11
C LYS A 200 33.79 -23.83 2.88
N PHE A 201 34.52 -22.71 2.85
CA PHE A 201 35.98 -22.73 2.68
C PHE A 201 36.71 -22.95 4.04
N MET A 202 36.05 -22.71 5.17
CA MET A 202 36.60 -22.86 6.52
C MET A 202 36.23 -24.20 7.19
N SER A 203 35.34 -24.96 6.61
CA SER A 203 34.98 -26.32 7.02
C SER A 203 35.73 -27.38 6.16
#